data_c8e869bead3600221fdbe399c6effa55
#
_entry.id   c8e869bead3600221fdbe399c6effa55
#
_cell.length_a   1.000
_cell.length_b   1.000
_cell.length_c   1.000
_cell.angle_alpha   90.00
_cell.angle_beta   90.00
_cell.angle_gamma   90.00
#
_symmetry.space_group_name_H-M   'P 1'
#
loop_
_entity.id
_entity.type
_entity.pdbx_description
1 polymer ?
#
loop_
_entity_poly.entity_id
_entity_poly.type
_entity_poly.pdbx_seq_one_letter_code
_entity_poly.pdbx_strand_id
1 'polypeptide(L)'
;GSVAGPSRTWLQVDADSAGVAFSLNPLNNCYDEAVINANQGLGESVVSGEVEPDLFVVDKFMGEILETKIGSKQAVITLNQAGGTIKSTRLKHIETAITPVQALELTRLLVKVEAYYQKPVDIEWALANNQFYLLQARPITAYLPLPHEMITAPGESKRLYANSTLIEQGLQEPLSVLGTDFLAHVLNKVGGPVAEGAIGLDGIAFTAGGGYYLNISHARMLGMKSASLAPGSIGDPRVTEILDGIDMTQYTAGDMPAKLKASRGKMIFKML
;
A
#
# COMPACT_ATOMS: atom_id res chain seq x y z
N GLY A 1 -3.87 -31.16 -44.52
CA GLY A 1 -4.75 -31.29 -43.37
C GLY A 1 -4.39 -30.27 -42.33
N SER A 2 -5.21 -29.21 -42.15
CA SER A 2 -5.07 -28.26 -41.04
C SER A 2 -5.53 -28.95 -39.76
N VAL A 3 -4.61 -29.15 -38.82
CA VAL A 3 -4.96 -29.59 -37.47
C VAL A 3 -5.59 -28.37 -36.79
N ALA A 4 -6.91 -28.39 -36.59
CA ALA A 4 -7.60 -27.44 -35.77
C ALA A 4 -7.04 -27.57 -34.35
N GLY A 5 -6.37 -26.53 -33.85
CA GLY A 5 -5.95 -26.45 -32.45
C GLY A 5 -7.19 -26.50 -31.54
N PRO A 6 -7.02 -26.87 -30.24
CA PRO A 6 -8.14 -26.97 -29.34
C PRO A 6 -8.86 -25.60 -29.28
N SER A 7 -10.17 -25.62 -29.56
CA SER A 7 -11.02 -24.44 -29.44
C SER A 7 -11.01 -24.00 -27.98
N ARG A 8 -10.42 -22.85 -27.69
CA ARG A 8 -10.52 -22.24 -26.35
C ARG A 8 -11.94 -21.74 -26.17
N THR A 9 -12.70 -22.42 -25.35
CA THR A 9 -14.02 -21.93 -24.92
C THR A 9 -13.80 -20.91 -23.80
N TRP A 10 -14.11 -19.66 -24.05
CA TRP A 10 -14.12 -18.62 -23.04
C TRP A 10 -15.47 -18.67 -22.32
N LEU A 11 -15.45 -18.89 -21.01
CA LEU A 11 -16.66 -18.74 -20.18
C LEU A 11 -16.79 -17.25 -19.84
N GLN A 12 -17.85 -16.63 -20.33
CA GLN A 12 -18.17 -15.25 -19.96
C GLN A 12 -19.12 -15.27 -18.76
N VAL A 13 -18.81 -14.48 -17.74
CA VAL A 13 -19.65 -14.32 -16.55
C VAL A 13 -20.57 -13.14 -16.76
N ASP A 14 -21.90 -13.38 -16.65
CA ASP A 14 -22.91 -12.30 -16.62
C ASP A 14 -22.91 -11.70 -15.20
N ALA A 15 -22.06 -10.71 -15.01
CA ALA A 15 -21.75 -10.19 -13.70
C ALA A 15 -22.79 -9.18 -13.20
N ASP A 16 -23.27 -9.35 -11.98
CA ASP A 16 -24.02 -8.34 -11.23
C ASP A 16 -23.11 -7.18 -10.86
N SER A 17 -21.88 -7.51 -10.46
CA SER A 17 -20.81 -6.57 -10.13
C SER A 17 -19.45 -7.17 -10.49
N ALA A 18 -18.50 -6.31 -10.82
CA ALA A 18 -17.15 -6.74 -11.14
C ALA A 18 -16.13 -5.63 -10.81
N GLY A 19 -14.86 -5.98 -10.83
CA GLY A 19 -13.81 -5.00 -10.57
C GLY A 19 -12.43 -5.59 -10.46
N VAL A 20 -11.57 -4.84 -9.77
CA VAL A 20 -10.19 -5.22 -9.48
C VAL A 20 -9.95 -5.20 -7.98
N ALA A 21 -9.06 -6.04 -7.50
CA ALA A 21 -8.63 -6.02 -6.12
C ALA A 21 -7.13 -6.23 -6.00
N PHE A 22 -6.50 -5.48 -5.10
CA PHE A 22 -5.07 -5.46 -4.84
C PHE A 22 -4.81 -6.02 -3.45
N SER A 23 -3.89 -6.95 -3.33
CA SER A 23 -3.50 -7.52 -2.03
C SER A 23 -2.50 -6.66 -1.25
N LEU A 24 -2.11 -5.54 -1.82
CA LEU A 24 -1.26 -4.50 -1.27
C LEU A 24 -1.92 -3.16 -1.59
N ASN A 25 -1.98 -2.25 -0.64
CA ASN A 25 -2.49 -0.91 -0.93
C ASN A 25 -1.47 -0.12 -1.78
N PRO A 26 -1.78 0.18 -3.07
CA PRO A 26 -0.83 0.82 -3.96
C PRO A 26 -0.57 2.29 -3.63
N LEU A 27 -1.41 2.93 -2.80
CA LEU A 27 -1.28 4.34 -2.46
C LEU A 27 -0.26 4.59 -1.34
N ASN A 28 -0.21 3.67 -0.35
CA ASN A 28 0.66 3.81 0.82
C ASN A 28 1.67 2.66 0.97
N ASN A 29 1.66 1.70 0.03
CA ASN A 29 2.49 0.49 0.04
C ASN A 29 2.28 -0.39 1.30
N CYS A 30 1.07 -0.35 1.89
CA CYS A 30 0.75 -1.14 3.06
C CYS A 30 0.41 -2.58 2.69
N TYR A 31 1.20 -3.53 3.18
CA TYR A 31 1.03 -4.97 2.93
C TYR A 31 -0.16 -5.58 3.67
N ASP A 32 -0.62 -4.94 4.74
CA ASP A 32 -1.75 -5.42 5.54
C ASP A 32 -3.10 -5.02 4.96
N GLU A 33 -3.10 -4.13 3.98
CA GLU A 33 -4.31 -3.59 3.39
C GLU A 33 -4.61 -4.20 2.02
N ALA A 34 -5.83 -4.67 1.84
CA ALA A 34 -6.39 -4.96 0.53
C ALA A 34 -7.19 -3.77 0.03
N VAL A 35 -7.09 -3.46 -1.26
CA VAL A 35 -7.86 -2.41 -1.91
C VAL A 35 -8.76 -3.04 -2.96
N ILE A 36 -10.06 -2.79 -2.88
CA ILE A 36 -11.08 -3.33 -3.80
C ILE A 36 -11.74 -2.16 -4.51
N ASN A 37 -11.71 -2.19 -5.83
CA ASN A 37 -12.51 -1.32 -6.68
C ASN A 37 -13.64 -2.13 -7.29
N ALA A 38 -14.88 -1.63 -7.14
CA ALA A 38 -16.08 -2.33 -7.57
C ALA A 38 -17.02 -1.44 -8.37
N ASN A 39 -17.57 -1.98 -9.45
CA ASN A 39 -18.66 -1.34 -10.19
C ASN A 39 -19.76 -2.37 -10.50
N GLN A 40 -20.95 -1.88 -10.78
CA GLN A 40 -22.06 -2.74 -11.24
C GLN A 40 -21.83 -3.19 -12.69
N GLY A 41 -22.27 -4.41 -13.01
CA GLY A 41 -22.13 -5.03 -14.32
C GLY A 41 -20.71 -5.56 -14.57
N LEU A 42 -20.26 -5.51 -15.83
CA LEU A 42 -18.97 -6.05 -16.27
C LEU A 42 -17.80 -5.18 -15.85
N GLY A 43 -16.67 -5.81 -15.56
CA GLY A 43 -15.44 -5.16 -15.10
C GLY A 43 -14.74 -4.24 -16.09
N GLU A 44 -15.12 -4.27 -17.37
CA GLU A 44 -14.52 -3.47 -18.44
C GLU A 44 -14.49 -1.97 -18.10
N SER A 45 -15.55 -1.44 -17.50
CA SER A 45 -15.66 -0.03 -17.10
C SER A 45 -14.67 0.38 -15.99
N VAL A 46 -14.30 -0.57 -15.12
CA VAL A 46 -13.31 -0.34 -14.05
C VAL A 46 -11.89 -0.41 -14.61
N VAL A 47 -11.61 -1.44 -15.40
CA VAL A 47 -10.28 -1.68 -15.97
C VAL A 47 -9.89 -0.59 -16.97
N SER A 48 -10.85 -0.06 -17.74
CA SER A 48 -10.61 1.05 -18.68
C SER A 48 -10.46 2.43 -18.01
N GLY A 49 -10.79 2.55 -16.72
CA GLY A 49 -10.79 3.83 -15.98
C GLY A 49 -11.90 4.80 -16.41
N GLU A 50 -12.94 4.30 -17.07
CA GLU A 50 -14.05 5.12 -17.56
C GLU A 50 -15.02 5.59 -16.46
N VAL A 51 -15.00 4.91 -15.31
CA VAL A 51 -15.88 5.20 -14.18
C VAL A 51 -15.07 5.38 -12.91
N GLU A 52 -15.59 6.18 -11.99
CA GLU A 52 -15.13 6.21 -10.61
C GLU A 52 -15.85 5.10 -9.85
N PRO A 53 -15.16 3.95 -9.55
CA PRO A 53 -15.75 2.81 -8.88
C PRO A 53 -15.92 3.07 -7.37
N ASP A 54 -16.66 2.21 -6.69
CA ASP A 54 -16.60 2.13 -5.24
C ASP A 54 -15.23 1.61 -4.80
N LEU A 55 -14.71 2.19 -3.73
CA LEU A 55 -13.45 1.82 -3.11
C LEU A 55 -13.72 1.22 -1.72
N PHE A 56 -13.10 0.07 -1.45
CA PHE A 56 -13.01 -0.49 -0.10
C PHE A 56 -11.53 -0.69 0.23
N VAL A 57 -11.12 -0.21 1.40
CA VAL A 57 -9.82 -0.56 2.00
C VAL A 57 -10.11 -1.49 3.17
N VAL A 58 -9.50 -2.66 3.16
CA VAL A 58 -9.77 -3.74 4.12
C VAL A 58 -8.48 -4.17 4.79
N ASP A 59 -8.45 -4.20 6.12
CA ASP A 59 -7.39 -4.86 6.87
C ASP A 59 -7.50 -6.38 6.68
N LYS A 60 -6.50 -6.98 6.03
CA LYS A 60 -6.49 -8.40 5.68
C LYS A 60 -6.42 -9.32 6.89
N PHE A 61 -5.83 -8.87 7.99
CA PHE A 61 -5.57 -9.67 9.19
C PHE A 61 -6.71 -9.55 10.20
N MET A 62 -7.16 -8.33 10.47
CA MET A 62 -8.28 -8.10 11.37
C MET A 62 -9.62 -8.44 10.72
N GLY A 63 -9.68 -8.44 9.39
CA GLY A 63 -10.93 -8.66 8.65
C GLY A 63 -11.91 -7.51 8.86
N GLU A 64 -11.40 -6.28 8.89
CA GLU A 64 -12.17 -5.06 9.11
C GLU A 64 -12.07 -4.13 7.90
N ILE A 65 -13.16 -3.45 7.60
CA ILE A 65 -13.17 -2.42 6.55
C ILE A 65 -12.70 -1.12 7.18
N LEU A 66 -11.55 -0.62 6.70
CA LEU A 66 -10.94 0.63 7.18
C LEU A 66 -11.55 1.86 6.51
N GLU A 67 -11.88 1.75 5.22
CA GLU A 67 -12.45 2.84 4.43
C GLU A 67 -13.46 2.29 3.42
N THR A 68 -14.53 3.04 3.20
CA THR A 68 -15.47 2.85 2.09
C THR A 68 -15.76 4.18 1.44
N LYS A 69 -15.45 4.30 0.14
CA LYS A 69 -15.80 5.46 -0.67
C LYS A 69 -16.72 5.03 -1.80
N ILE A 70 -17.90 5.63 -1.86
CA ILE A 70 -18.88 5.36 -2.93
C ILE A 70 -18.49 6.18 -4.15
N GLY A 71 -18.26 5.50 -5.27
CA GLY A 71 -17.96 6.11 -6.56
C GLY A 71 -19.19 6.69 -7.25
N SER A 72 -18.97 7.48 -8.27
CA SER A 72 -20.05 8.07 -9.07
C SER A 72 -20.77 7.06 -9.95
N LYS A 73 -20.11 5.95 -10.34
CA LYS A 73 -20.62 4.82 -11.12
C LYS A 73 -21.55 5.21 -12.29
N GLN A 74 -21.14 6.23 -13.04
CA GLN A 74 -22.00 6.83 -14.09
C GLN A 74 -22.24 5.90 -15.29
N ALA A 75 -21.41 4.90 -15.52
CA ALA A 75 -21.57 3.94 -16.59
C ALA A 75 -21.61 2.50 -16.06
N VAL A 76 -22.55 1.73 -16.60
CA VAL A 76 -22.67 0.29 -16.36
C VAL A 76 -22.63 -0.42 -17.70
N ILE A 77 -21.79 -1.44 -17.81
CA ILE A 77 -21.66 -2.31 -18.99
C ILE A 77 -22.28 -3.65 -18.64
N THR A 78 -23.24 -4.10 -19.44
CA THR A 78 -23.92 -5.39 -19.25
C THR A 78 -23.84 -6.21 -20.54
N LEU A 79 -24.03 -7.52 -20.43
CA LEU A 79 -24.14 -8.39 -21.60
C LEU A 79 -25.42 -8.09 -22.38
N ASN A 80 -25.32 -8.15 -23.71
CA ASN A 80 -26.48 -8.12 -24.59
C ASN A 80 -26.85 -9.56 -24.96
N GLN A 81 -28.10 -9.93 -24.77
CA GLN A 81 -28.61 -11.26 -25.13
C GLN A 81 -28.45 -11.60 -26.63
N ALA A 82 -28.38 -10.59 -27.51
CA ALA A 82 -28.12 -10.73 -28.92
C ALA A 82 -26.62 -10.84 -29.26
N GLY A 83 -25.74 -10.82 -28.26
CA GLY A 83 -24.28 -10.80 -28.37
C GLY A 83 -23.67 -9.42 -28.21
N GLY A 84 -22.45 -9.37 -27.66
CA GLY A 84 -21.74 -8.14 -27.34
C GLY A 84 -22.17 -7.52 -25.99
N THR A 85 -21.85 -6.24 -25.79
CA THR A 85 -22.12 -5.50 -24.55
C THR A 85 -22.98 -4.28 -24.79
N ILE A 86 -23.74 -3.87 -23.79
CA ILE A 86 -24.53 -2.64 -23.78
C ILE A 86 -23.98 -1.72 -22.70
N LYS A 87 -23.61 -0.50 -23.07
CA LYS A 87 -23.24 0.55 -22.15
C LYS A 87 -24.46 1.42 -21.84
N SER A 88 -24.83 1.50 -20.59
CA SER A 88 -25.90 2.35 -20.09
C SER A 88 -25.35 3.38 -19.13
N THR A 89 -25.83 4.63 -19.24
CA THR A 89 -25.52 5.70 -18.29
C THR A 89 -26.60 5.68 -17.21
N ARG A 90 -26.21 5.63 -15.94
CA ARG A 90 -27.14 5.74 -14.81
C ARG A 90 -26.92 7.02 -14.05
N LEU A 91 -28.00 7.54 -13.48
CA LEU A 91 -27.92 8.59 -12.48
C LEU A 91 -27.19 8.03 -11.24
N LYS A 92 -26.46 8.90 -10.54
CA LYS A 92 -25.62 8.57 -9.37
C LYS A 92 -26.27 7.54 -8.46
N HIS A 93 -25.65 6.38 -8.32
CA HIS A 93 -26.06 5.35 -7.38
C HIS A 93 -25.53 5.66 -5.97
N ILE A 94 -26.41 5.58 -4.97
CA ILE A 94 -26.06 5.84 -3.56
C ILE A 94 -25.56 4.57 -2.89
N GLU A 95 -25.92 3.39 -3.41
CA GLU A 95 -25.54 2.09 -2.86
C GLU A 95 -24.22 1.59 -3.45
N THR A 96 -23.45 0.85 -2.66
CA THR A 96 -22.21 0.21 -3.11
C THR A 96 -22.50 -0.94 -4.08
N ALA A 97 -21.57 -1.20 -5.01
CA ALA A 97 -21.69 -2.28 -6.00
C ALA A 97 -21.59 -3.68 -5.36
N ILE A 98 -20.93 -3.78 -4.22
CA ILE A 98 -20.88 -4.97 -3.37
C ILE A 98 -21.14 -4.59 -1.92
N THR A 99 -21.65 -5.52 -1.14
CA THR A 99 -21.89 -5.33 0.29
C THR A 99 -20.57 -5.40 1.09
N PRO A 100 -20.52 -4.85 2.33
CA PRO A 100 -19.39 -5.03 3.23
C PRO A 100 -18.99 -6.49 3.46
N VAL A 101 -19.98 -7.38 3.58
CA VAL A 101 -19.76 -8.83 3.76
C VAL A 101 -19.07 -9.43 2.52
N GLN A 102 -19.52 -9.06 1.33
CA GLN A 102 -18.91 -9.49 0.08
C GLN A 102 -17.48 -8.94 -0.10
N ALA A 103 -17.21 -7.70 0.34
CA ALA A 103 -15.86 -7.15 0.32
C ALA A 103 -14.90 -7.96 1.22
N LEU A 104 -15.34 -8.37 2.41
CA LEU A 104 -14.56 -9.24 3.29
C LEU A 104 -14.37 -10.64 2.71
N GLU A 105 -15.40 -11.20 2.04
CA GLU A 105 -15.28 -12.51 1.37
C GLU A 105 -14.27 -12.45 0.21
N LEU A 106 -14.34 -11.41 -0.62
CA LEU A 106 -13.38 -11.19 -1.70
C LEU A 106 -11.97 -11.01 -1.17
N THR A 107 -11.80 -10.30 -0.06
CA THR A 107 -10.49 -10.15 0.60
C THR A 107 -9.92 -11.50 1.03
N ARG A 108 -10.74 -12.41 1.58
CA ARG A 108 -10.27 -13.77 1.93
C ARG A 108 -9.85 -14.57 0.70
N LEU A 109 -10.54 -14.41 -0.43
CA LEU A 109 -10.15 -15.02 -1.70
C LEU A 109 -8.80 -14.45 -2.18
N LEU A 110 -8.67 -13.13 -2.16
CA LEU A 110 -7.46 -12.40 -2.55
C LEU A 110 -6.23 -12.85 -1.73
N VAL A 111 -6.36 -12.98 -0.41
CA VAL A 111 -5.29 -13.49 0.47
C VAL A 111 -4.86 -14.91 0.09
N LYS A 112 -5.80 -15.79 -0.29
CA LYS A 112 -5.45 -17.14 -0.78
C LYS A 112 -4.67 -17.09 -2.10
N VAL A 113 -5.03 -16.18 -3.01
CA VAL A 113 -4.32 -15.99 -4.27
C VAL A 113 -2.93 -15.43 -4.00
N GLU A 114 -2.78 -14.42 -3.13
CA GLU A 114 -1.49 -13.86 -2.71
C GLU A 114 -0.58 -14.95 -2.12
N ALA A 115 -1.11 -15.79 -1.23
CA ALA A 115 -0.37 -16.90 -0.63
C ALA A 115 0.10 -17.92 -1.68
N TYR A 116 -0.70 -18.18 -2.72
CA TYR A 116 -0.31 -19.06 -3.82
C TYR A 116 0.83 -18.48 -4.66
N TYR A 117 0.76 -17.19 -4.98
CA TYR A 117 1.81 -16.49 -5.73
C TYR A 117 3.05 -16.15 -4.90
N GLN A 118 2.95 -16.14 -3.56
CA GLN A 118 3.97 -15.68 -2.61
C GLN A 118 4.49 -14.27 -2.93
N LYS A 119 3.64 -13.43 -3.46
CA LYS A 119 3.89 -12.03 -3.85
C LYS A 119 2.58 -11.27 -3.80
N PRO A 120 2.62 -9.95 -3.59
CA PRO A 120 1.45 -9.11 -3.80
C PRO A 120 0.86 -9.32 -5.20
N VAL A 121 -0.46 -9.43 -5.26
CA VAL A 121 -1.20 -9.68 -6.50
C VAL A 121 -2.29 -8.66 -6.71
N ASP A 122 -2.60 -8.39 -7.98
CA ASP A 122 -3.88 -7.84 -8.39
C ASP A 122 -4.73 -8.94 -9.03
N ILE A 123 -6.01 -8.87 -8.79
CA ILE A 123 -6.98 -9.78 -9.39
C ILE A 123 -8.08 -8.99 -10.09
N GLU A 124 -8.56 -9.53 -11.21
CA GLU A 124 -9.83 -9.17 -11.81
C GLU A 124 -10.88 -10.18 -11.36
N TRP A 125 -12.00 -9.70 -10.90
CA TRP A 125 -13.05 -10.52 -10.32
C TRP A 125 -14.43 -10.12 -10.85
N ALA A 126 -15.37 -11.06 -10.79
CA ALA A 126 -16.78 -10.85 -11.04
C ALA A 126 -17.62 -11.50 -9.93
N LEU A 127 -18.75 -10.91 -9.64
CA LEU A 127 -19.78 -11.45 -8.77
C LEU A 127 -21.02 -11.69 -9.60
N ALA A 128 -21.53 -12.92 -9.60
CA ALA A 128 -22.78 -13.29 -10.24
C ALA A 128 -23.51 -14.29 -9.36
N ASN A 129 -24.81 -14.11 -9.16
CA ASN A 129 -25.63 -14.97 -8.31
C ASN A 129 -25.02 -15.18 -6.91
N ASN A 130 -24.48 -14.11 -6.32
CA ASN A 130 -23.80 -14.11 -5.02
C ASN A 130 -22.57 -15.05 -4.95
N GLN A 131 -21.94 -15.36 -6.08
CA GLN A 131 -20.73 -16.17 -6.18
C GLN A 131 -19.62 -15.35 -6.84
N PHE A 132 -18.41 -15.35 -6.24
CA PHE A 132 -17.23 -14.74 -6.82
C PHE A 132 -16.55 -15.63 -7.86
N TYR A 133 -16.15 -15.01 -8.95
CA TYR A 133 -15.36 -15.61 -10.03
C TYR A 133 -14.05 -14.85 -10.15
N LEU A 134 -12.95 -15.58 -10.07
CA LEU A 134 -11.61 -15.05 -10.37
C LEU A 134 -11.42 -15.09 -11.88
N LEU A 135 -11.32 -13.92 -12.49
CA LEU A 135 -11.17 -13.80 -13.95
C LEU A 135 -9.71 -13.79 -14.36
N GLN A 136 -8.89 -13.05 -13.62
CA GLN A 136 -7.45 -12.94 -13.83
C GLN A 136 -6.75 -12.72 -12.49
N ALA A 137 -5.51 -13.22 -12.39
CA ALA A 137 -4.61 -12.90 -11.29
C ALA A 137 -3.20 -12.70 -11.83
N ARG A 138 -2.52 -11.67 -11.38
CA ARG A 138 -1.14 -11.37 -11.76
C ARG A 138 -0.37 -10.77 -10.59
N PRO A 139 0.95 -11.02 -10.48
CA PRO A 139 1.77 -10.34 -9.50
C PRO A 139 1.80 -8.83 -9.76
N ILE A 140 1.70 -8.04 -8.68
CA ILE A 140 1.96 -6.61 -8.73
C ILE A 140 3.46 -6.42 -8.96
N THR A 141 3.83 -5.62 -9.95
CA THR A 141 5.23 -5.32 -10.27
C THR A 141 5.63 -3.89 -9.92
N ALA A 142 4.66 -3.00 -9.85
CA ALA A 142 4.86 -1.59 -9.54
C ALA A 142 4.62 -1.32 -8.04
N TYR A 143 5.45 -1.89 -7.17
CA TYR A 143 5.45 -1.57 -5.74
C TYR A 143 6.88 -1.50 -5.23
N LEU A 144 7.07 -0.82 -4.10
CA LEU A 144 8.35 -0.77 -3.41
C LEU A 144 8.46 -1.98 -2.48
N PRO A 145 9.26 -3.01 -2.82
CA PRO A 145 9.44 -4.14 -1.94
C PRO A 145 10.07 -3.67 -0.63
N LEU A 146 9.43 -3.97 0.49
CA LEU A 146 10.01 -3.69 1.79
C LEU A 146 11.18 -4.64 2.04
N PRO A 147 12.36 -4.13 2.47
CA PRO A 147 13.41 -4.97 3.02
C PRO A 147 12.87 -5.86 4.13
N HIS A 148 13.39 -7.08 4.23
CA HIS A 148 12.90 -8.07 5.19
C HIS A 148 12.89 -7.55 6.64
N GLU A 149 13.86 -6.71 6.98
CA GLU A 149 14.02 -6.10 8.29
C GLU A 149 12.93 -5.10 8.64
N MET A 150 12.19 -4.60 7.63
CA MET A 150 11.11 -3.62 7.81
C MET A 150 9.73 -4.27 7.90
N ILE A 151 9.63 -5.56 7.59
CA ILE A 151 8.37 -6.28 7.61
C ILE A 151 7.96 -6.50 9.07
N THR A 152 6.77 -6.03 9.42
CA THR A 152 6.13 -6.30 10.72
C THR A 152 5.28 -7.56 10.62
N ALA A 153 5.17 -8.30 11.73
CA ALA A 153 4.27 -9.45 11.76
C ALA A 153 2.80 -8.99 11.65
N PRO A 154 1.93 -9.85 11.10
CA PRO A 154 0.50 -9.56 11.02
C PRO A 154 -0.08 -9.19 12.40
N GLY A 155 -0.85 -8.09 12.46
CA GLY A 155 -1.46 -7.59 13.70
C GLY A 155 -0.53 -6.76 14.60
N GLU A 156 0.76 -6.62 14.26
CA GLU A 156 1.63 -5.65 14.92
C GLU A 156 1.32 -4.21 14.49
N SER A 157 1.65 -3.27 15.38
CA SER A 157 1.49 -1.84 15.09
C SER A 157 2.28 -1.45 13.83
N LYS A 158 1.61 -0.86 12.87
CA LYS A 158 2.21 -0.37 11.63
C LYS A 158 3.23 0.72 11.94
N ARG A 159 4.31 0.76 11.16
CA ARG A 159 5.36 1.78 11.23
C ARG A 159 5.44 2.53 9.92
N LEU A 160 5.59 3.82 10.00
CA LEU A 160 5.77 4.67 8.82
C LEU A 160 7.26 4.90 8.58
N TYR A 161 7.70 4.64 7.35
CA TYR A 161 9.06 4.88 6.91
C TYR A 161 9.09 5.84 5.73
N ALA A 162 10.10 6.70 5.68
CA ALA A 162 10.43 7.49 4.50
C ALA A 162 11.71 6.95 3.88
N ASN A 163 11.65 6.59 2.58
CA ASN A 163 12.85 6.19 1.84
C ASN A 163 13.59 7.43 1.36
N SER A 164 14.65 7.82 2.09
CA SER A 164 15.44 9.01 1.78
C SER A 164 16.24 8.88 0.49
N THR A 165 16.56 7.67 0.04
CA THR A 165 17.22 7.46 -1.26
C THR A 165 16.34 7.88 -2.44
N LEU A 166 15.01 7.77 -2.30
CA LEU A 166 14.07 8.22 -3.33
C LEU A 166 13.73 9.72 -3.23
N ILE A 167 13.88 10.29 -2.04
CA ILE A 167 13.55 11.70 -1.76
C ILE A 167 14.71 12.61 -2.12
N GLU A 168 15.94 12.15 -1.92
CA GLU A 168 17.15 12.93 -2.20
C GLU A 168 17.52 12.89 -3.68
N GLN A 169 17.67 14.07 -4.28
CA GLN A 169 18.14 14.19 -5.65
C GLN A 169 19.59 13.71 -5.74
N GLY A 170 19.82 12.62 -6.47
CA GLY A 170 21.15 12.10 -6.75
C GLY A 170 21.41 10.65 -6.33
N LEU A 171 20.54 10.05 -5.52
CA LEU A 171 20.61 8.63 -5.16
C LEU A 171 19.52 7.85 -5.93
N GLN A 172 19.73 7.64 -7.22
CA GLN A 172 18.75 6.95 -8.09
C GLN A 172 18.84 5.42 -8.05
N GLU A 173 19.95 4.89 -7.55
CA GLU A 173 20.22 3.46 -7.47
C GLU A 173 20.45 3.01 -6.02
N PRO A 174 20.19 1.73 -5.71
CA PRO A 174 20.52 1.18 -4.41
C PRO A 174 21.99 1.38 -4.06
N LEU A 175 22.24 1.75 -2.81
CA LEU A 175 23.61 1.91 -2.32
C LEU A 175 24.35 0.57 -2.33
N SER A 176 25.61 0.58 -2.72
CA SER A 176 26.48 -0.58 -2.53
C SER A 176 26.68 -0.86 -1.04
N VAL A 177 27.13 -2.07 -0.67
CA VAL A 177 27.45 -2.43 0.73
C VAL A 177 28.42 -1.41 1.34
N LEU A 178 29.44 -1.03 0.60
CA LEU A 178 30.40 -0.01 1.07
C LEU A 178 29.75 1.39 1.20
N GLY A 179 28.83 1.72 0.29
CA GLY A 179 28.07 2.98 0.34
C GLY A 179 27.15 3.04 1.55
N THR A 180 26.50 1.94 1.90
CA THR A 180 25.65 1.86 3.11
C THR A 180 26.46 1.98 4.39
N ASP A 181 27.61 1.31 4.49
CA ASP A 181 28.51 1.41 5.66
C ASP A 181 29.10 2.81 5.79
N PHE A 182 29.53 3.42 4.69
CA PHE A 182 30.02 4.78 4.66
C PHE A 182 28.97 5.78 5.13
N LEU A 183 27.75 5.69 4.58
CA LEU A 183 26.66 6.58 4.94
C LEU A 183 26.28 6.42 6.42
N ALA A 184 26.15 5.19 6.91
CA ALA A 184 25.87 4.91 8.32
C ALA A 184 26.98 5.51 9.22
N HIS A 185 28.25 5.41 8.83
CA HIS A 185 29.36 5.97 9.58
C HIS A 185 29.34 7.50 9.59
N VAL A 186 29.08 8.14 8.45
CA VAL A 186 28.99 9.61 8.33
C VAL A 186 27.83 10.13 9.19
N LEU A 187 26.65 9.52 9.09
CA LEU A 187 25.48 9.93 9.85
C LEU A 187 25.68 9.78 11.37
N ASN A 188 26.37 8.72 11.80
CA ASN A 188 26.74 8.52 13.20
C ASN A 188 27.67 9.64 13.71
N LYS A 189 28.57 10.14 12.87
CA LYS A 189 29.51 11.22 13.24
C LYS A 189 28.90 12.61 13.16
N VAL A 190 28.13 12.88 12.11
CA VAL A 190 27.53 14.21 11.87
C VAL A 190 26.34 14.47 12.81
N GLY A 191 25.58 13.43 13.12
CA GLY A 191 24.40 13.52 14.02
C GLY A 191 24.73 13.78 15.51
N GLY A 192 26.03 13.73 15.89
CA GLY A 192 26.46 13.95 17.27
C GLY A 192 25.87 12.95 18.26
N PRO A 193 25.81 13.29 19.56
CA PRO A 193 25.31 12.38 20.60
C PRO A 193 23.84 11.95 20.46
N VAL A 194 23.07 12.64 19.63
CA VAL A 194 21.70 12.25 19.28
C VAL A 194 21.71 11.07 18.33
N ALA A 195 22.72 10.95 17.45
CA ALA A 195 22.87 9.87 16.51
C ALA A 195 23.36 8.56 17.14
N GLU A 196 24.09 8.61 18.24
CA GLU A 196 24.63 7.44 18.98
C GLU A 196 23.58 6.46 19.55
N GLY A 197 22.36 6.54 19.24
CA GLY A 197 21.30 5.59 19.59
C GLY A 197 20.16 5.68 18.62
N ALA A 198 20.26 6.63 17.69
CA ALA A 198 19.21 6.92 16.71
C ALA A 198 19.41 6.16 15.39
N ILE A 199 20.55 5.49 15.19
CA ILE A 199 20.85 4.74 13.97
C ILE A 199 20.69 3.24 14.23
N GLY A 200 19.99 2.57 13.32
CA GLY A 200 19.57 1.18 13.37
C GLY A 200 18.06 1.03 13.32
N LEU A 201 17.58 -0.19 13.15
CA LEU A 201 16.14 -0.50 13.03
C LEU A 201 15.31 0.01 14.22
N ASP A 202 15.88 -0.02 15.42
CA ASP A 202 15.26 0.54 16.63
C ASP A 202 15.45 2.06 16.77
N GLY A 203 16.13 2.68 15.82
CA GLY A 203 16.43 4.11 15.81
C GLY A 203 15.48 4.93 14.95
N ILE A 204 15.93 6.14 14.59
CA ILE A 204 15.23 7.05 13.69
C ILE A 204 15.64 6.80 12.24
N ALA A 205 16.85 6.33 12.01
CA ALA A 205 17.43 6.15 10.70
C ALA A 205 18.20 4.84 10.61
N PHE A 206 18.10 4.18 9.46
CA PHE A 206 18.81 2.92 9.21
C PHE A 206 18.97 2.66 7.71
N THR A 207 19.81 1.70 7.38
CA THR A 207 19.98 1.21 6.02
C THR A 207 19.43 -0.21 5.91
N ALA A 208 18.69 -0.50 4.86
CA ALA A 208 18.15 -1.83 4.55
C ALA A 208 17.96 -1.97 3.05
N GLY A 209 18.21 -3.16 2.48
CA GLY A 209 18.02 -3.44 1.06
C GLY A 209 18.72 -2.47 0.10
N GLY A 210 19.84 -1.87 0.51
CA GLY A 210 20.55 -0.85 -0.27
C GLY A 210 19.92 0.55 -0.23
N GLY A 211 18.86 0.75 0.56
CA GLY A 211 18.22 2.03 0.79
C GLY A 211 18.56 2.64 2.14
N TYR A 212 18.37 3.95 2.26
CA TYR A 212 18.43 4.69 3.52
C TYR A 212 17.03 5.13 3.93
N TYR A 213 16.61 4.75 5.12
CA TYR A 213 15.25 4.96 5.62
C TYR A 213 15.23 5.79 6.89
N LEU A 214 14.21 6.65 6.98
CA LEU A 214 13.84 7.33 8.23
C LEU A 214 12.62 6.64 8.82
N ASN A 215 12.68 6.27 10.10
CA ASN A 215 11.53 5.79 10.84
C ASN A 215 10.73 6.98 11.38
N ILE A 216 9.71 7.38 10.66
CA ILE A 216 8.88 8.54 10.98
C ILE A 216 8.12 8.30 12.27
N SER A 217 7.63 7.08 12.51
CA SER A 217 6.94 6.70 13.74
C SER A 217 7.84 6.95 14.96
N HIS A 218 9.08 6.49 14.95
CA HIS A 218 10.03 6.72 16.05
C HIS A 218 10.41 8.21 16.21
N ALA A 219 10.61 8.91 15.10
CA ALA A 219 10.90 10.35 15.14
C ALA A 219 9.76 11.14 15.77
N ARG A 220 8.50 10.81 15.47
CA ARG A 220 7.34 11.42 16.12
C ARG A 220 7.25 11.11 17.62
N MET A 221 7.60 9.88 18.04
CA MET A 221 7.67 9.52 19.47
C MET A 221 8.69 10.36 20.25
N LEU A 222 9.75 10.81 19.58
CA LEU A 222 10.74 11.75 20.15
C LEU A 222 10.29 13.20 20.11
N GLY A 223 9.11 13.50 19.52
CA GLY A 223 8.60 14.86 19.38
C GLY A 223 9.21 15.64 18.20
N MET A 224 9.87 14.96 17.25
CA MET A 224 10.42 15.62 16.08
C MET A 224 9.30 16.07 15.14
N LYS A 225 9.43 17.29 14.61
CA LYS A 225 8.50 17.84 13.62
C LYS A 225 8.92 17.40 12.20
N SER A 226 7.98 17.39 11.25
CA SER A 226 8.23 17.06 9.84
C SER A 226 9.36 17.88 9.22
N ALA A 227 9.42 19.17 9.50
CA ALA A 227 10.49 20.05 9.03
C ALA A 227 11.90 19.64 9.50
N SER A 228 12.01 18.91 10.62
CA SER A 228 13.29 18.39 11.12
C SER A 228 13.69 17.08 10.44
N LEU A 229 12.76 16.42 9.76
CA LEU A 229 12.94 15.15 9.06
C LEU A 229 13.20 15.33 7.56
N ALA A 230 12.83 16.49 7.02
CA ALA A 230 13.14 16.92 5.67
C ALA A 230 14.12 18.11 5.76
N PRO A 231 15.44 17.89 5.79
CA PRO A 231 16.42 18.98 5.86
C PRO A 231 16.20 19.91 4.66
N GLY A 232 15.89 21.17 4.93
CA GLY A 232 15.44 22.16 3.95
C GLY A 232 16.43 22.56 2.86
N SER A 233 17.63 21.96 2.84
CA SER A 233 18.65 22.18 1.82
C SER A 233 18.81 21.00 0.85
N ILE A 234 18.22 19.83 1.14
CA ILE A 234 18.45 18.60 0.37
C ILE A 234 17.14 17.94 -0.04
N GLY A 235 16.02 18.19 0.68
CA GLY A 235 14.73 17.53 0.46
C GLY A 235 13.72 18.37 -0.34
N ASP A 236 12.78 17.74 -0.99
CA ASP A 236 11.62 18.37 -1.62
C ASP A 236 10.72 18.99 -0.51
N PRO A 237 10.41 20.29 -0.55
CA PRO A 237 9.51 20.95 0.43
C PRO A 237 8.15 20.26 0.58
N ARG A 238 7.67 19.59 -0.47
CA ARG A 238 6.42 18.82 -0.47
C ARG A 238 6.45 17.64 0.51
N VAL A 239 7.64 17.12 0.84
CA VAL A 239 7.77 16.02 1.82
C VAL A 239 7.25 16.43 3.20
N THR A 240 7.52 17.68 3.62
CA THR A 240 7.00 18.19 4.88
C THR A 240 5.47 18.27 4.87
N GLU A 241 4.90 18.76 3.78
CA GLU A 241 3.44 18.86 3.62
C GLU A 241 2.78 17.47 3.62
N ILE A 242 3.37 16.50 2.89
CA ILE A 242 2.90 15.12 2.87
C ILE A 242 2.96 14.50 4.28
N LEU A 243 4.09 14.65 4.98
CA LEU A 243 4.26 14.07 6.33
C LEU A 243 3.32 14.71 7.36
N ASP A 244 2.98 16.00 7.21
CA ASP A 244 2.03 16.69 8.10
C ASP A 244 0.57 16.32 7.80
N GLY A 245 0.27 15.88 6.57
CA GLY A 245 -1.04 15.41 6.15
C GLY A 245 -1.35 13.96 6.54
N ILE A 246 -0.34 13.18 6.98
CA ILE A 246 -0.54 11.76 7.33
C ILE A 246 -1.18 11.65 8.73
N ASP A 247 -2.27 10.87 8.81
CA ASP A 247 -2.83 10.47 10.11
C ASP A 247 -1.92 9.45 10.80
N MET A 248 -1.14 9.96 11.77
CA MET A 248 -0.18 9.15 12.52
C MET A 248 -0.83 8.19 13.51
N THR A 249 -2.15 8.25 13.76
CA THR A 249 -2.83 7.33 14.67
C THR A 249 -2.77 5.89 14.19
N GLN A 250 -2.68 5.69 12.88
CA GLN A 250 -2.54 4.37 12.23
C GLN A 250 -1.11 3.79 12.34
N TYR A 251 -0.13 4.63 12.66
CA TYR A 251 1.30 4.27 12.67
C TYR A 251 1.90 4.38 14.06
N THR A 252 1.22 3.77 15.03
CA THR A 252 1.71 3.73 16.41
C THR A 252 2.86 2.75 16.54
N ALA A 253 4.03 3.23 16.90
CA ALA A 253 5.26 2.41 16.94
C ALA A 253 5.34 1.47 18.17
N GLY A 254 4.23 1.15 18.82
CA GLY A 254 4.28 0.38 20.06
C GLY A 254 5.08 1.07 21.16
N ASP A 255 5.77 0.33 21.99
CA ASP A 255 6.65 0.88 23.02
C ASP A 255 7.92 1.50 22.44
N MET A 256 8.32 2.66 22.94
CA MET A 256 9.58 3.32 22.52
C MET A 256 10.77 2.40 22.83
N PRO A 257 11.60 2.07 21.83
CA PRO A 257 12.78 1.23 22.03
C PRO A 257 13.72 1.78 23.11
N ALA A 258 14.38 0.89 23.86
CA ALA A 258 15.26 1.27 24.97
C ALA A 258 16.37 2.24 24.55
N LYS A 259 16.93 2.04 23.36
CA LYS A 259 17.95 2.93 22.78
C LYS A 259 17.42 4.35 22.56
N LEU A 260 16.19 4.48 22.06
CA LEU A 260 15.55 5.78 21.86
C LEU A 260 15.18 6.45 23.18
N LYS A 261 14.72 5.68 24.20
CA LYS A 261 14.50 6.19 25.56
C LYS A 261 15.77 6.81 26.14
N ALA A 262 16.91 6.13 25.99
CA ALA A 262 18.21 6.62 26.43
C ALA A 262 18.66 7.89 25.70
N SER A 263 18.44 7.95 24.36
CA SER A 263 18.75 9.13 23.54
C SER A 263 17.88 10.32 23.92
N ARG A 264 16.60 10.12 24.22
CA ARG A 264 15.69 11.16 24.70
C ARG A 264 16.15 11.76 26.02
N GLY A 265 16.62 10.92 26.98
CA GLY A 265 17.19 11.37 28.24
C GLY A 265 18.41 12.29 28.04
N LYS A 266 19.33 11.89 27.15
CA LYS A 266 20.53 12.71 26.81
C LYS A 266 20.16 14.04 26.13
N MET A 267 19.12 14.04 25.29
CA MET A 267 18.63 15.24 24.62
C MET A 267 18.03 16.25 25.59
N ILE A 268 17.19 15.78 26.52
CA ILE A 268 16.58 16.64 27.57
C ILE A 268 17.66 17.20 28.49
N PHE A 269 18.64 16.40 28.89
CA PHE A 269 19.75 16.83 29.75
C PHE A 269 20.68 17.86 29.09
N LYS A 270 20.76 17.94 27.77
CA LYS A 270 21.52 18.96 27.04
C LYS A 270 20.74 20.26 26.80
N MET A 271 19.41 20.24 26.93
CA MET A 271 18.55 21.42 26.80
C MET A 271 18.31 22.13 28.14
N LEU A 272 18.66 21.50 29.26
CA LEU A 272 18.72 22.08 30.60
C LEU A 272 20.13 22.59 30.92
#